data_b364839a101b79316d92a1c0abc94b65
#
_entry.id   b364839a101b79316d92a1c0abc94b65
#
_cell.length_a   1.000
_cell.length_b   1.000
_cell.length_c   1.000
_cell.angle_alpha   90.00
_cell.angle_beta   90.00
_cell.angle_gamma   90.00
#
_symmetry.space_group_name_H-M   'P 1'
#
loop_
_entity.id
_entity.type
_entity.pdbx_description
1 polymer ?
#
loop_
_entity_poly.entity_id
_entity_poly.type
_entity_poly.pdbx_seq_one_letter_code
_entity_poly.pdbx_strand_id
1 'polypeptide(L)'
;YRGVKNPVLIVAKGNDGVMPSISDGAKIYSGNVPGFDGQYVVEITDPDVKSVTISVGEVSTQFRVLNLPTPTIKIGEYWSGNEIPKSVFTNSTQLDAVIDDVNFPFKDVEYTVTQYSYMTEANGITSSHVVNGNKLTEELLKDIKKKRSGDKIMFIGIKVSTPAGPRNAPGYTAKLK
;
A
#
# COMPACT_ATOMS: atom_id res chain seq x y z
N TYR A 1 13.07 1.15 -3.58
CA TYR A 1 11.93 0.91 -2.70
C TYR A 1 12.05 -0.45 -2.01
N ARG A 2 11.61 -0.55 -0.75
CA ARG A 2 11.46 -1.82 -0.04
C ARG A 2 10.29 -2.63 -0.59
N GLY A 3 10.39 -3.97 -0.53
CA GLY A 3 9.29 -4.88 -0.88
C GLY A 3 9.01 -5.03 -2.36
N VAL A 4 9.79 -4.39 -3.23
CA VAL A 4 9.68 -4.52 -4.68
C VAL A 4 11.03 -4.81 -5.32
N LYS A 5 11.00 -5.36 -6.52
CA LYS A 5 12.17 -5.53 -7.38
C LYS A 5 12.51 -4.21 -8.04
N ASN A 6 13.64 -3.60 -7.66
CA ASN A 6 14.07 -2.32 -8.20
C ASN A 6 14.95 -2.55 -9.43
N PRO A 7 14.55 -2.08 -10.63
CA PRO A 7 15.36 -2.19 -11.83
C PRO A 7 16.54 -1.22 -11.77
N VAL A 8 17.71 -1.69 -12.22
CA VAL A 8 18.92 -0.87 -12.28
C VAL A 8 19.60 -1.08 -13.63
N LEU A 9 19.85 0.01 -14.33
CA LEU A 9 20.71 0.07 -15.50
C LEU A 9 22.08 0.60 -15.08
N ILE A 10 23.14 -0.17 -15.35
CA ILE A 10 24.50 0.22 -15.04
C ILE A 10 25.26 0.46 -16.34
N VAL A 11 25.77 1.67 -16.47
CA VAL A 11 26.67 2.05 -17.58
C VAL A 11 27.99 2.50 -16.97
N ALA A 12 29.00 1.63 -17.02
CA ALA A 12 30.31 1.90 -16.44
C ALA A 12 31.38 1.74 -17.53
N LYS A 13 31.81 2.85 -18.12
CA LYS A 13 32.83 2.88 -19.17
C LYS A 13 34.16 2.28 -18.66
N GLY A 14 34.70 1.31 -19.40
CA GLY A 14 35.93 0.62 -19.04
C GLY A 14 35.81 -0.52 -18.04
N ASN A 15 34.59 -0.84 -17.62
CA ASN A 15 34.29 -1.98 -16.73
C ASN A 15 33.37 -3.00 -17.41
N ASP A 16 33.54 -3.21 -18.70
CA ASP A 16 32.72 -4.17 -19.46
C ASP A 16 32.90 -5.59 -18.90
N GLY A 17 31.80 -6.22 -18.51
CA GLY A 17 31.79 -7.56 -17.94
C GLY A 17 32.08 -7.65 -16.43
N VAL A 18 32.32 -6.54 -15.74
CA VAL A 18 32.44 -6.54 -14.28
C VAL A 18 31.06 -6.61 -13.64
N MET A 19 30.82 -7.67 -12.86
CA MET A 19 29.56 -7.82 -12.12
C MET A 19 29.46 -6.77 -11.02
N PRO A 20 28.31 -6.11 -10.89
CA PRO A 20 28.08 -5.17 -9.79
C PRO A 20 27.98 -5.91 -8.47
N SER A 21 28.43 -5.26 -7.40
CA SER A 21 28.20 -5.65 -6.03
C SER A 21 27.32 -4.64 -5.32
N ILE A 22 26.72 -5.02 -4.19
CA ILE A 22 25.89 -4.13 -3.38
C ILE A 22 26.27 -4.30 -1.92
N SER A 23 26.14 -3.23 -1.13
CA SER A 23 26.36 -3.25 0.31
C SER A 23 25.37 -4.14 1.04
N ASP A 24 25.65 -4.48 2.30
CA ASP A 24 24.78 -5.26 3.17
C ASP A 24 23.36 -4.68 3.25
N GLY A 25 22.41 -5.56 3.50
CA GLY A 25 20.99 -5.21 3.59
C GLY A 25 20.23 -5.21 2.25
N ALA A 26 20.91 -5.59 1.16
CA ALA A 26 20.30 -5.73 -0.17
C ALA A 26 20.98 -6.85 -0.97
N LYS A 27 20.31 -7.26 -2.07
CA LYS A 27 20.84 -8.19 -3.08
C LYS A 27 20.77 -7.54 -4.45
N ILE A 28 21.80 -7.78 -5.27
CA ILE A 28 21.82 -7.42 -6.69
C ILE A 28 22.09 -8.67 -7.51
N TYR A 29 21.35 -8.82 -8.61
CA TYR A 29 21.53 -9.93 -9.54
C TYR A 29 21.09 -9.53 -10.95
N SER A 30 21.57 -10.25 -11.96
CA SER A 30 21.16 -10.05 -13.37
C SER A 30 19.69 -10.41 -13.53
N GLY A 31 18.94 -9.56 -14.21
CA GLY A 31 17.51 -9.73 -14.46
C GLY A 31 16.86 -8.45 -14.94
N ASN A 32 15.58 -8.57 -15.29
CA ASN A 32 14.75 -7.44 -15.69
C ASN A 32 13.47 -7.38 -14.84
N VAL A 33 12.89 -6.19 -14.76
CA VAL A 33 11.57 -5.94 -14.20
C VAL A 33 10.65 -5.51 -15.32
N PRO A 34 9.53 -6.20 -15.55
CA PRO A 34 8.62 -5.85 -16.67
C PRO A 34 8.22 -4.36 -16.63
N GLY A 35 8.24 -3.72 -17.78
CA GLY A 35 7.90 -2.29 -17.92
C GLY A 35 9.01 -1.31 -17.53
N PHE A 36 10.22 -1.81 -17.24
CA PHE A 36 11.37 -0.96 -16.90
C PHE A 36 12.61 -1.35 -17.71
N ASP A 37 13.43 -0.36 -18.05
CA ASP A 37 14.76 -0.59 -18.56
C ASP A 37 15.70 -0.94 -17.39
N GLY A 38 16.48 -2.01 -17.56
CA GLY A 38 17.45 -2.44 -16.55
C GLY A 38 18.05 -3.80 -16.89
N GLN A 39 19.29 -4.01 -16.46
CA GLN A 39 20.03 -5.26 -16.63
C GLN A 39 20.17 -6.00 -15.30
N TYR A 40 19.91 -5.31 -14.21
CA TYR A 40 20.04 -5.83 -12.85
C TYR A 40 18.78 -5.51 -12.05
N VAL A 41 18.54 -6.36 -11.06
CA VAL A 41 17.47 -6.19 -10.07
C VAL A 41 18.09 -6.03 -8.70
N VAL A 42 17.64 -5.04 -7.96
CA VAL A 42 18.00 -4.83 -6.55
C VAL A 42 16.79 -5.13 -5.67
N GLU A 43 16.99 -5.98 -4.69
CA GLU A 43 16.01 -6.28 -3.63
C GLU A 43 16.58 -5.87 -2.27
N ILE A 44 15.82 -5.09 -1.52
CA ILE A 44 16.15 -4.70 -0.16
C ILE A 44 15.72 -5.84 0.77
N THR A 45 16.69 -6.43 1.48
CA THR A 45 16.47 -7.60 2.35
C THR A 45 16.42 -7.24 3.83
N ASP A 46 17.05 -6.13 4.22
CA ASP A 46 17.02 -5.61 5.59
C ASP A 46 15.97 -4.50 5.70
N PRO A 47 14.95 -4.64 6.60
CA PRO A 47 13.91 -3.63 6.78
C PRO A 47 14.44 -2.31 7.36
N ASP A 48 15.62 -2.29 7.96
CA ASP A 48 16.13 -1.11 8.66
C ASP A 48 17.17 -0.32 7.84
N VAL A 49 17.69 -0.89 6.74
CA VAL A 49 18.68 -0.21 5.89
C VAL A 49 18.08 1.03 5.25
N LYS A 50 18.77 2.17 5.34
CA LYS A 50 18.30 3.47 4.82
C LYS A 50 18.95 3.86 3.50
N SER A 51 20.08 3.26 3.19
CA SER A 51 20.80 3.46 1.93
C SER A 51 21.57 2.19 1.58
N VAL A 52 21.80 2.00 0.29
CA VAL A 52 22.65 0.93 -0.24
C VAL A 52 23.66 1.54 -1.21
N THR A 53 24.83 0.94 -1.29
CA THR A 53 25.87 1.33 -2.23
C THR A 53 26.05 0.24 -3.28
N ILE A 54 25.94 0.61 -4.54
CA ILE A 54 26.25 -0.26 -5.68
C ILE A 54 27.62 0.09 -6.17
N SER A 55 28.48 -0.91 -6.36
CA SER A 55 29.85 -0.76 -6.82
C SER A 55 30.11 -1.61 -8.08
N VAL A 56 30.84 -1.03 -9.03
CA VAL A 56 31.32 -1.70 -10.26
C VAL A 56 32.79 -1.31 -10.45
N GLY A 57 33.68 -2.29 -10.25
CA GLY A 57 35.10 -2.00 -10.16
C GLY A 57 35.39 -1.00 -9.02
N GLU A 58 36.08 0.08 -9.33
CA GLU A 58 36.42 1.14 -8.36
C GLU A 58 35.33 2.22 -8.21
N VAL A 59 34.26 2.16 -9.03
CA VAL A 59 33.18 3.15 -9.01
C VAL A 59 32.06 2.70 -8.08
N SER A 60 31.65 3.59 -7.17
CA SER A 60 30.57 3.31 -6.22
C SER A 60 29.55 4.45 -6.22
N THR A 61 28.28 4.09 -6.13
CA THR A 61 27.17 5.05 -6.03
C THR A 61 26.23 4.66 -4.92
N GLN A 62 25.88 5.60 -4.06
CA GLN A 62 24.96 5.40 -2.95
C GLN A 62 23.53 5.76 -3.36
N PHE A 63 22.57 4.93 -3.00
CA PHE A 63 21.15 5.10 -3.23
C PHE A 63 20.40 5.09 -1.91
N ARG A 64 19.47 6.03 -1.74
CA ARG A 64 18.55 6.06 -0.62
C ARG A 64 17.47 4.98 -0.79
N VAL A 65 17.18 4.25 0.28
CA VAL A 65 16.10 3.27 0.32
C VAL A 65 14.79 3.96 0.74
N LEU A 66 13.79 3.88 -0.12
CA LEU A 66 12.47 4.44 0.12
C LEU A 66 11.47 3.37 0.58
N ASN A 67 10.54 3.77 1.41
CA ASN A 67 9.38 2.96 1.74
C ASN A 67 8.35 3.03 0.60
N LEU A 68 7.51 2.00 0.50
CA LEU A 68 6.32 2.06 -0.35
C LEU A 68 5.39 3.20 0.12
N PRO A 69 4.60 3.79 -0.78
CA PRO A 69 3.62 4.82 -0.42
C PRO A 69 2.67 4.35 0.68
N THR A 70 2.14 5.29 1.46
CA THR A 70 1.11 4.98 2.45
C THR A 70 -0.17 4.57 1.72
N PRO A 71 -0.81 3.45 2.15
CA PRO A 71 -2.07 3.04 1.54
C PRO A 71 -3.16 4.08 1.79
N THR A 72 -3.99 4.33 0.78
CA THR A 72 -5.22 5.10 0.87
C THR A 72 -6.40 4.15 0.76
N ILE A 73 -7.48 4.40 1.53
CA ILE A 73 -8.65 3.52 1.56
C ILE A 73 -9.77 4.12 0.72
N LYS A 74 -10.43 3.25 -0.05
CA LYS A 74 -11.66 3.59 -0.78
C LYS A 74 -12.74 2.50 -0.63
N ILE A 75 -13.98 2.88 -0.94
CA ILE A 75 -15.12 1.95 -1.11
C ILE A 75 -15.71 2.21 -2.50
N GLY A 76 -15.57 1.25 -3.41
CA GLY A 76 -15.84 1.48 -4.81
C GLY A 76 -14.99 2.64 -5.33
N GLU A 77 -15.59 3.67 -5.89
CA GLU A 77 -14.90 4.86 -6.40
C GLU A 77 -14.83 6.02 -5.40
N TYR A 78 -15.23 5.82 -4.14
CA TYR A 78 -15.34 6.88 -3.15
C TYR A 78 -14.18 6.89 -2.17
N TRP A 79 -13.53 8.05 -2.06
CA TRP A 79 -12.46 8.33 -1.11
C TRP A 79 -13.02 8.76 0.26
N SER A 80 -12.17 8.70 1.28
CA SER A 80 -12.51 9.22 2.62
C SER A 80 -12.94 10.69 2.55
N GLY A 81 -14.00 11.02 3.27
CA GLY A 81 -14.59 12.36 3.31
C GLY A 81 -15.68 12.63 2.26
N ASN A 82 -15.86 11.74 1.29
CA ASN A 82 -16.91 11.89 0.28
C ASN A 82 -18.30 11.63 0.87
N GLU A 83 -19.32 12.21 0.20
CA GLU A 83 -20.72 11.78 0.35
C GLU A 83 -20.96 10.56 -0.52
N ILE A 84 -21.48 9.49 0.08
CA ILE A 84 -21.64 8.18 -0.56
C ILE A 84 -23.12 7.77 -0.58
N PRO A 85 -23.68 7.45 -1.76
CA PRO A 85 -24.99 6.82 -1.83
C PRO A 85 -25.00 5.47 -1.10
N LYS A 86 -26.07 5.16 -0.36
CA LYS A 86 -26.18 3.87 0.34
C LYS A 86 -26.10 2.66 -0.61
N SER A 87 -26.53 2.82 -1.87
CA SER A 87 -26.42 1.79 -2.89
C SER A 87 -24.99 1.34 -3.17
N VAL A 88 -24.00 2.19 -2.93
CA VAL A 88 -22.58 1.82 -3.08
C VAL A 88 -22.22 0.65 -2.16
N PHE A 89 -22.72 0.63 -0.94
CA PHE A 89 -22.49 -0.47 0.00
C PHE A 89 -23.18 -1.77 -0.37
N THR A 90 -24.10 -1.75 -1.32
CA THR A 90 -24.71 -2.94 -1.90
C THR A 90 -23.88 -3.51 -3.04
N ASN A 91 -23.20 -2.64 -3.78
CA ASN A 91 -22.40 -2.97 -4.96
C ASN A 91 -20.91 -3.18 -4.63
N SER A 92 -20.39 -2.39 -3.68
CA SER A 92 -19.00 -2.47 -3.21
C SER A 92 -18.99 -2.96 -1.77
N THR A 93 -18.75 -4.26 -1.60
CA THR A 93 -18.88 -4.96 -0.33
C THR A 93 -17.55 -5.09 0.42
N GLN A 94 -16.56 -4.25 0.10
CA GLN A 94 -15.24 -4.31 0.70
C GLN A 94 -14.56 -2.93 0.80
N LEU A 95 -13.55 -2.86 1.66
CA LEU A 95 -12.59 -1.78 1.71
C LEU A 95 -11.43 -2.12 0.78
N ASP A 96 -11.09 -1.22 -0.14
CA ASP A 96 -9.94 -1.35 -1.01
C ASP A 96 -8.79 -0.46 -0.50
N ALA A 97 -7.60 -1.04 -0.39
CA ALA A 97 -6.39 -0.30 -0.12
C ALA A 97 -5.65 -0.07 -1.44
N VAL A 98 -5.36 1.17 -1.76
CA VAL A 98 -4.74 1.55 -3.03
C VAL A 98 -3.55 2.47 -2.81
N ILE A 99 -2.67 2.53 -3.79
CA ILE A 99 -1.60 3.52 -3.87
C ILE A 99 -2.13 4.71 -4.66
N ASP A 100 -2.27 5.84 -3.98
CA ASP A 100 -2.68 7.12 -4.58
C ASP A 100 -1.46 8.05 -4.69
N ASP A 101 -0.45 7.60 -5.43
CA ASP A 101 0.78 8.35 -5.73
C ASP A 101 1.09 8.22 -7.22
N VAL A 102 0.80 9.27 -7.96
CA VAL A 102 1.01 9.32 -9.41
C VAL A 102 2.48 9.19 -9.82
N ASN A 103 3.40 9.47 -8.92
CA ASN A 103 4.84 9.37 -9.14
C ASN A 103 5.42 8.00 -8.76
N PHE A 104 4.60 7.12 -8.16
CA PHE A 104 5.05 5.78 -7.81
C PHE A 104 5.14 4.92 -9.08
N PRO A 105 6.34 4.43 -9.43
CA PRO A 105 6.57 3.84 -10.74
C PRO A 105 6.05 2.40 -10.88
N PHE A 106 5.82 1.69 -9.76
CA PHE A 106 5.46 0.26 -9.79
C PHE A 106 3.94 0.10 -9.76
N LYS A 107 3.36 -0.25 -10.92
CA LYS A 107 1.89 -0.36 -11.07
C LYS A 107 1.31 -1.69 -10.55
N ASP A 108 2.14 -2.72 -10.48
CA ASP A 108 1.72 -4.08 -10.09
C ASP A 108 1.84 -4.32 -8.57
N VAL A 109 2.00 -3.26 -7.79
CA VAL A 109 2.08 -3.35 -6.33
C VAL A 109 0.67 -3.30 -5.75
N GLU A 110 0.26 -4.41 -5.13
CA GLU A 110 -1.06 -4.53 -4.52
C GLU A 110 -0.99 -4.41 -3.01
N TYR A 111 -2.02 -3.75 -2.45
CA TYR A 111 -2.26 -3.66 -1.03
C TYR A 111 -3.59 -4.34 -0.69
N THR A 112 -3.62 -5.06 0.43
CA THR A 112 -4.83 -5.76 0.87
C THR A 112 -5.17 -5.39 2.30
N VAL A 113 -6.40 -4.92 2.55
CA VAL A 113 -6.89 -4.70 3.93
C VAL A 113 -7.03 -6.06 4.61
N THR A 114 -6.40 -6.21 5.76
CA THR A 114 -6.40 -7.45 6.55
C THR A 114 -7.24 -7.36 7.82
N GLN A 115 -7.47 -6.16 8.32
CA GLN A 115 -8.28 -5.91 9.50
C GLN A 115 -8.76 -4.45 9.48
N TYR A 116 -9.94 -4.21 10.02
CA TYR A 116 -10.45 -2.88 10.32
C TYR A 116 -11.41 -2.93 11.49
N SER A 117 -11.72 -1.77 12.07
CA SER A 117 -12.83 -1.59 13.00
C SER A 117 -13.81 -0.59 12.43
N TYR A 118 -15.12 -0.82 12.61
CA TYR A 118 -16.12 0.18 12.31
C TYR A 118 -16.84 0.61 13.59
N MET A 119 -17.33 1.84 13.61
CA MET A 119 -18.05 2.40 14.75
C MET A 119 -19.52 2.53 14.41
N THR A 120 -20.35 2.09 15.33
CA THR A 120 -21.80 2.26 15.30
C THR A 120 -22.24 3.06 16.52
N GLU A 121 -23.26 3.87 16.35
CA GLU A 121 -23.90 4.59 17.43
C GLU A 121 -25.38 4.19 17.51
N ALA A 122 -25.82 3.76 18.69
CA ALA A 122 -27.20 3.43 18.98
C ALA A 122 -27.56 3.95 20.39
N ASN A 123 -28.63 4.74 20.50
CA ASN A 123 -29.11 5.31 21.76
C ASN A 123 -28.04 6.08 22.57
N GLY A 124 -27.16 6.82 21.87
CA GLY A 124 -26.06 7.56 22.49
C GLY A 124 -24.88 6.68 22.95
N ILE A 125 -24.90 5.38 22.67
CA ILE A 125 -23.80 4.47 22.96
C ILE A 125 -23.02 4.19 21.69
N THR A 126 -21.73 4.46 21.70
CA THR A 126 -20.81 4.13 20.60
C THR A 126 -20.20 2.77 20.85
N SER A 127 -20.30 1.87 19.89
CA SER A 127 -19.68 0.55 19.91
C SER A 127 -18.68 0.43 18.76
N SER A 128 -17.59 -0.28 19.01
CA SER A 128 -16.57 -0.58 18.00
C SER A 128 -16.54 -2.07 17.72
N HIS A 129 -16.56 -2.43 16.46
CA HIS A 129 -16.58 -3.82 15.98
C HIS A 129 -15.32 -4.08 15.15
N VAL A 130 -14.53 -5.06 15.55
CA VAL A 130 -13.32 -5.47 14.83
C VAL A 130 -13.69 -6.53 13.79
N VAL A 131 -13.22 -6.33 12.56
CA VAL A 131 -13.44 -7.22 11.43
C VAL A 131 -12.10 -7.65 10.86
N ASN A 132 -11.89 -8.94 10.67
CA ASN A 132 -10.74 -9.50 9.98
C ASN A 132 -11.06 -9.64 8.49
N GLY A 133 -10.12 -9.20 7.66
CA GLY A 133 -10.28 -9.11 6.21
C GLY A 133 -10.74 -7.72 5.75
N ASN A 134 -11.12 -7.64 4.48
CA ASN A 134 -11.53 -6.39 3.84
C ASN A 134 -13.03 -6.28 3.58
N LYS A 135 -13.78 -7.38 3.72
CA LYS A 135 -15.22 -7.42 3.39
C LYS A 135 -16.05 -6.72 4.46
N LEU A 136 -17.05 -5.96 4.03
CA LEU A 136 -18.06 -5.39 4.90
C LEU A 136 -18.97 -6.50 5.43
N THR A 137 -19.21 -6.52 6.74
CA THR A 137 -20.03 -7.55 7.38
C THR A 137 -21.51 -7.33 7.09
N GLU A 138 -22.30 -8.39 7.11
CA GLU A 138 -23.76 -8.28 6.97
C GLU A 138 -24.40 -7.41 8.07
N GLU A 139 -23.84 -7.43 9.28
CA GLU A 139 -24.27 -6.60 10.40
C GLU A 139 -24.08 -5.12 10.07
N LEU A 140 -22.87 -4.75 9.62
CA LEU A 140 -22.58 -3.38 9.16
C LEU A 140 -23.51 -2.95 8.03
N LEU A 141 -23.74 -3.81 7.04
CA LEU A 141 -24.63 -3.50 5.92
C LEU A 141 -26.09 -3.32 6.37
N LYS A 142 -26.56 -4.08 7.36
CA LYS A 142 -27.87 -3.90 8.00
C LYS A 142 -27.95 -2.56 8.73
N ASP A 143 -26.89 -2.17 9.43
CA ASP A 143 -26.83 -0.89 10.14
C ASP A 143 -26.81 0.31 9.17
N ILE A 144 -26.06 0.22 8.08
CA ILE A 144 -26.05 1.24 7.03
C ILE A 144 -27.45 1.46 6.44
N LYS A 145 -28.22 0.39 6.23
CA LYS A 145 -29.60 0.49 5.72
C LYS A 145 -30.51 1.30 6.64
N LYS A 146 -30.32 1.21 7.96
CA LYS A 146 -31.11 1.94 8.97
C LYS A 146 -30.70 3.42 9.11
N LYS A 147 -29.48 3.78 8.76
CA LYS A 147 -28.95 5.15 8.88
C LYS A 147 -29.69 6.10 7.92
N ARG A 148 -29.68 7.38 8.28
CA ARG A 148 -30.31 8.46 7.49
C ARG A 148 -29.29 9.14 6.57
N SER A 149 -29.77 9.87 5.59
CA SER A 149 -28.92 10.80 4.84
C SER A 149 -28.29 11.82 5.79
N GLY A 150 -26.98 12.07 5.64
CA GLY A 150 -26.19 12.91 6.52
C GLY A 150 -25.46 12.15 7.63
N ASP A 151 -25.88 10.91 7.97
CA ASP A 151 -25.16 10.11 8.95
C ASP A 151 -23.78 9.73 8.44
N LYS A 152 -22.84 9.56 9.39
CA LYS A 152 -21.46 9.17 9.09
C LYS A 152 -21.22 7.71 9.42
N ILE A 153 -20.33 7.12 8.64
CA ILE A 153 -19.74 5.81 8.89
C ILE A 153 -18.24 6.03 9.01
N MET A 154 -17.64 5.43 10.02
CA MET A 154 -16.21 5.55 10.29
C MET A 154 -15.57 4.17 10.39
N PHE A 155 -14.47 4.00 9.67
CA PHE A 155 -13.58 2.85 9.74
C PHE A 155 -12.24 3.30 10.29
N ILE A 156 -11.76 2.63 11.33
CA ILE A 156 -10.55 2.98 12.06
C ILE A 156 -9.68 1.74 12.28
N GLY A 157 -8.44 1.93 12.67
CA GLY A 157 -7.52 0.83 12.97
C GLY A 157 -7.30 -0.10 11.76
N ILE A 158 -7.32 0.46 10.55
CA ILE A 158 -7.22 -0.30 9.32
C ILE A 158 -5.79 -0.81 9.15
N LYS A 159 -5.64 -2.14 9.11
CA LYS A 159 -4.37 -2.81 8.83
C LYS A 159 -4.34 -3.30 7.39
N VAL A 160 -3.21 -3.12 6.75
CA VAL A 160 -3.00 -3.44 5.34
C VAL A 160 -1.75 -4.30 5.19
N SER A 161 -1.87 -5.38 4.45
CA SER A 161 -0.72 -6.15 3.96
C SER A 161 -0.13 -5.48 2.73
N THR A 162 1.17 -5.31 2.70
CA THR A 162 1.94 -4.78 1.57
C THR A 162 3.13 -5.69 1.28
N PRO A 163 3.76 -5.61 0.10
CA PRO A 163 4.97 -6.37 -0.19
C PRO A 163 6.14 -6.09 0.77
N ALA A 164 6.14 -4.93 1.43
CA ALA A 164 7.13 -4.56 2.45
C ALA A 164 6.69 -4.92 3.89
N GLY A 165 5.64 -5.73 4.05
CA GLY A 165 5.07 -6.14 5.33
C GLY A 165 3.81 -5.38 5.73
N PRO A 166 3.25 -5.69 6.91
CA PRO A 166 2.01 -5.09 7.38
C PRO A 166 2.20 -3.61 7.72
N ARG A 167 1.16 -2.80 7.43
CA ARG A 167 1.10 -1.37 7.72
C ARG A 167 -0.26 -0.95 8.22
N ASN A 168 -0.31 0.19 8.90
CA ASN A 168 -1.54 0.87 9.21
C ASN A 168 -1.91 1.83 8.07
N ALA A 169 -3.17 1.86 7.69
CA ALA A 169 -3.73 2.87 6.80
C ALA A 169 -4.45 3.96 7.60
N PRO A 170 -4.61 5.17 7.03
CA PRO A 170 -5.47 6.20 7.58
C PRO A 170 -6.90 5.68 7.75
N GLY A 171 -7.62 6.23 8.74
CA GLY A 171 -9.05 5.97 8.91
C GLY A 171 -9.84 6.44 7.69
N TYR A 172 -10.99 5.80 7.47
CA TYR A 172 -11.90 6.15 6.38
C TYR A 172 -13.22 6.65 6.97
N THR A 173 -13.72 7.76 6.48
CA THR A 173 -15.01 8.31 6.88
C THR A 173 -15.85 8.59 5.64
N ALA A 174 -17.10 8.17 5.67
CA ALA A 174 -18.08 8.49 4.65
C ALA A 174 -19.31 9.16 5.26
N LYS A 175 -19.91 10.13 4.54
CA LYS A 175 -21.21 10.71 4.86
C LYS A 175 -22.23 10.07 3.92
N LEU A 176 -23.31 9.53 4.48
CA LEU A 176 -24.36 8.90 3.68
C LEU A 176 -25.22 9.95 2.95
N LYS A 177 -25.54 9.62 1.70
CA LYS A 177 -26.44 10.43 0.86
C LYS A 177 -27.74 9.67 0.60
#